data_3942da95599970d8497c353bc916e117
#
_entry.id   3942da95599970d8497c353bc916e117
#
_cell.length_a   1.000
_cell.length_b   1.000
_cell.length_c   1.000
_cell.angle_alpha   90.00
_cell.angle_beta   90.00
_cell.angle_gamma   90.00
#
_symmetry.space_group_name_H-M   'P 1'
#
loop_
_entity.id
_entity.type
_entity.pdbx_description
1 polymer ?
#
loop_
_entity_poly.entity_id
_entity_poly.type
_entity_poly.pdbx_seq_one_letter_code
_entity_poly.pdbx_strand_id
1 'polypeptide(L)'
;MKKKVLLVLLAMLVGMTMIMTACGGGGGAAEEEPMTLEKYVQGDASVEEAIDSAMNDSNVLVEIKENSIIYTFDLSSMEGYTEELAKSEEIQAALQSALDSAGGTFGGIAKSIEEASGIAGISTVVNYTWGDEVVVTKTFTSADAPADSN
;
A
#
# COMPACT_ATOMS: atom_id res chain seq x y z
N MET A 1 -4.09 6.54 -18.02
CA MET A 1 -3.11 6.28 -16.95
C MET A 1 -3.68 5.48 -15.76
N LYS A 2 -4.91 5.75 -15.31
CA LYS A 2 -5.55 5.02 -14.18
C LYS A 2 -5.68 3.48 -14.37
N LYS A 3 -5.77 3.00 -15.61
CA LYS A 3 -5.87 1.56 -15.92
C LYS A 3 -4.55 0.79 -15.80
N LYS A 4 -3.41 1.46 -15.94
CA LYS A 4 -2.08 0.82 -15.86
C LYS A 4 -1.66 0.59 -14.40
N VAL A 5 -1.95 1.54 -13.52
CA VAL A 5 -1.68 1.41 -12.07
C VAL A 5 -2.51 0.28 -11.46
N LEU A 6 -3.78 0.18 -11.88
CA LEU A 6 -4.66 -0.91 -11.45
C LEU A 6 -4.18 -2.29 -11.94
N LEU A 7 -3.61 -2.34 -13.15
CA LEU A 7 -3.09 -3.57 -13.75
C LEU A 7 -1.77 -4.03 -13.09
N VAL A 8 -0.92 -3.10 -12.69
CA VAL A 8 0.33 -3.42 -11.97
C VAL A 8 0.02 -3.91 -10.55
N LEU A 9 -0.94 -3.28 -9.87
CA LEU A 9 -1.45 -3.77 -8.57
C LEU A 9 -2.11 -5.15 -8.69
N LEU A 10 -2.82 -5.41 -9.78
CA LEU A 10 -3.43 -6.71 -10.04
C LEU A 10 -2.39 -7.78 -10.43
N ALA A 11 -1.31 -7.37 -11.12
CA ALA A 11 -0.21 -8.28 -11.47
C ALA A 11 0.59 -8.71 -10.23
N MET A 12 0.73 -7.85 -9.22
CA MET A 12 1.30 -8.23 -7.93
C MET A 12 0.47 -9.30 -7.22
N LEU A 13 -0.87 -9.27 -7.38
CA LEU A 13 -1.77 -10.25 -6.76
C LEU A 13 -1.67 -11.65 -7.41
N VAL A 14 -1.35 -11.74 -8.68
CA VAL A 14 -1.31 -13.02 -9.43
C VAL A 14 0.03 -13.75 -9.27
N GLY A 15 1.11 -13.02 -8.97
CA GLY A 15 2.44 -13.62 -8.76
C GLY A 15 2.60 -14.37 -7.44
N MET A 16 1.71 -14.17 -6.48
CA MET A 16 1.84 -14.70 -5.12
C MET A 16 1.21 -16.08 -4.88
N THR A 17 0.64 -16.73 -5.90
CA THR A 17 -0.08 -17.99 -5.72
C THR A 17 0.76 -19.26 -5.78
N MET A 18 2.07 -19.17 -5.84
CA MET A 18 2.91 -20.38 -5.90
C MET A 18 4.11 -20.35 -4.95
N ILE A 19 3.91 -20.46 -3.66
CA ILE A 19 4.85 -21.19 -2.79
C ILE A 19 4.15 -21.58 -1.48
N MET A 20 3.39 -22.67 -1.54
CA MET A 20 3.08 -23.48 -0.39
C MET A 20 3.69 -24.86 -0.62
N THR A 21 4.99 -24.99 -0.40
CA THR A 21 5.57 -26.32 -0.15
C THR A 21 6.92 -26.19 0.52
N ALA A 22 6.93 -26.44 1.81
CA ALA A 22 8.02 -27.10 2.53
C ALA A 22 7.71 -27.01 4.03
N CYS A 23 7.11 -28.00 4.53
CA CYS A 23 7.70 -29.17 5.11
C CYS A 23 8.83 -28.89 6.12
N GLY A 24 8.43 -29.00 7.39
CA GLY A 24 8.96 -29.96 8.31
C GLY A 24 10.40 -29.82 8.77
N GLY A 25 10.52 -29.71 10.07
CA GLY A 25 11.59 -30.40 10.76
C GLY A 25 12.49 -29.55 11.62
N GLY A 26 12.28 -29.64 12.93
CA GLY A 26 13.40 -29.66 13.84
C GLY A 26 13.62 -28.45 14.74
N GLY A 27 13.07 -28.51 15.94
CA GLY A 27 13.76 -28.27 17.21
C GLY A 27 14.58 -26.99 17.35
N GLY A 28 14.04 -26.02 18.08
CA GLY A 28 14.74 -24.88 18.61
C GLY A 28 13.75 -23.77 18.90
N ALA A 29 13.37 -23.58 20.17
CA ALA A 29 12.59 -22.42 20.59
C ALA A 29 13.47 -21.16 20.51
N ALA A 30 13.70 -20.67 19.31
CA ALA A 30 13.92 -19.26 19.08
C ALA A 30 12.54 -18.62 19.07
N GLU A 31 12.32 -17.55 19.83
CA GLU A 31 11.17 -16.68 19.63
C GLU A 31 11.26 -16.19 18.19
N GLU A 32 10.52 -16.84 17.29
CA GLU A 32 10.40 -16.39 15.92
C GLU A 32 9.69 -15.03 15.99
N GLU A 33 10.45 -13.98 15.72
CA GLU A 33 9.85 -12.65 15.55
C GLU A 33 8.72 -12.77 14.54
N PRO A 34 7.54 -12.19 14.82
CA PRO A 34 6.42 -12.30 13.92
C PRO A 34 6.82 -11.82 12.52
N MET A 35 6.44 -12.58 11.51
CA MET A 35 6.67 -12.22 10.12
C MET A 35 5.93 -10.93 9.83
N THR A 36 6.65 -9.87 9.45
CA THR A 36 6.06 -8.62 8.98
C THR A 36 6.01 -8.61 7.46
N LEU A 37 5.14 -7.77 6.90
CA LEU A 37 5.05 -7.58 5.45
C LEU A 37 6.40 -7.10 4.88
N GLU A 38 7.09 -6.21 5.59
CA GLU A 38 8.41 -5.72 5.21
C GLU A 38 9.43 -6.87 5.07
N LYS A 39 9.51 -7.76 6.07
CA LYS A 39 10.38 -8.95 6.02
C LYS A 39 9.97 -9.91 4.90
N TYR A 40 8.67 -10.07 4.68
CA TYR A 40 8.13 -10.90 3.62
C TYR A 40 8.56 -10.42 2.24
N VAL A 41 8.45 -9.11 1.98
CA VAL A 41 8.84 -8.49 0.71
C VAL A 41 10.37 -8.52 0.51
N GLN A 42 11.14 -8.20 1.53
CA GLN A 42 12.62 -8.26 1.47
C GLN A 42 13.15 -9.68 1.21
N GLY A 43 12.37 -10.69 1.53
CA GLY A 43 12.69 -12.10 1.26
C GLY A 43 12.39 -12.55 -0.18
N ASP A 44 11.67 -11.74 -0.96
CA ASP A 44 11.27 -12.07 -2.33
C ASP A 44 11.67 -10.97 -3.31
N ALA A 45 12.80 -11.18 -3.99
CA ALA A 45 13.35 -10.22 -4.96
C ALA A 45 12.38 -9.89 -6.11
N SER A 46 11.42 -10.76 -6.43
CA SER A 46 10.42 -10.51 -7.48
C SER A 46 9.38 -9.49 -7.04
N VAL A 47 9.07 -9.45 -5.75
CA VAL A 47 8.15 -8.47 -5.17
C VAL A 47 8.84 -7.11 -5.06
N GLU A 48 10.10 -7.08 -4.65
CA GLU A 48 10.91 -5.86 -4.59
C GLU A 48 11.03 -5.21 -5.99
N GLU A 49 11.37 -6.00 -7.02
CA GLU A 49 11.45 -5.52 -8.41
C GLU A 49 10.09 -5.02 -8.94
N ALA A 50 8.99 -5.66 -8.57
CA ALA A 50 7.65 -5.23 -8.95
C ALA A 50 7.26 -3.90 -8.30
N ILE A 51 7.64 -3.66 -7.04
CA ILE A 51 7.46 -2.39 -6.34
C ILE A 51 8.29 -1.29 -7.01
N ASP A 52 9.57 -1.54 -7.26
CA ASP A 52 10.47 -0.59 -7.92
C ASP A 52 9.98 -0.23 -9.34
N SER A 53 9.47 -1.19 -10.08
CA SER A 53 8.88 -0.97 -11.40
C SER A 53 7.62 -0.11 -11.33
N ALA A 54 6.78 -0.33 -10.31
CA ALA A 54 5.58 0.49 -10.09
C ALA A 54 5.90 1.93 -9.70
N MET A 55 7.00 2.14 -8.95
CA MET A 55 7.48 3.46 -8.55
C MET A 55 8.02 4.27 -9.73
N ASN A 56 8.70 3.63 -10.67
CA ASN A 56 9.29 4.34 -11.82
C ASN A 56 8.27 4.88 -12.81
N ASP A 57 7.05 4.35 -12.83
CA ASP A 57 6.00 4.72 -13.79
C ASP A 57 4.98 5.75 -13.27
N SER A 58 5.11 6.17 -12.00
CA SER A 58 4.13 7.06 -11.36
C SER A 58 4.82 8.10 -10.46
N ASN A 59 4.23 9.31 -10.38
CA ASN A 59 4.63 10.34 -9.40
C ASN A 59 4.15 9.97 -7.98
N VAL A 60 4.18 8.69 -7.64
CA VAL A 60 3.73 8.14 -6.36
C VAL A 60 4.89 7.36 -5.78
N LEU A 61 5.33 7.74 -4.60
CA LEU A 61 6.29 6.96 -3.83
C LEU A 61 5.51 5.88 -3.07
N VAL A 62 5.97 4.63 -3.19
CA VAL A 62 5.41 3.50 -2.43
C VAL A 62 6.49 2.93 -1.53
N GLU A 63 6.22 2.85 -0.25
CA GLU A 63 7.12 2.28 0.74
C GLU A 63 6.40 1.18 1.52
N ILE A 64 7.13 0.15 1.90
CA ILE A 64 6.64 -0.87 2.84
C ILE A 64 7.43 -0.76 4.12
N LYS A 65 6.72 -0.61 5.22
CA LYS A 65 7.30 -0.48 6.54
C LYS A 65 6.49 -1.27 7.55
N GLU A 66 7.14 -2.25 8.18
CA GLU A 66 6.47 -3.21 9.06
C GLU A 66 5.29 -3.90 8.34
N ASN A 67 4.04 -3.63 8.76
CA ASN A 67 2.82 -4.15 8.14
C ASN A 67 2.04 -3.07 7.38
N SER A 68 2.70 -1.99 6.97
CA SER A 68 2.05 -0.87 6.29
C SER A 68 2.60 -0.68 4.87
N ILE A 69 1.70 -0.48 3.93
CA ILE A 69 2.01 -0.04 2.58
C ILE A 69 1.70 1.45 2.52
N ILE A 70 2.71 2.26 2.28
CA ILE A 70 2.62 3.71 2.34
C ILE A 70 2.70 4.26 0.92
N TYR A 71 1.63 4.91 0.49
CA TYR A 71 1.55 5.66 -0.77
C TYR A 71 1.72 7.15 -0.47
N THR A 72 2.71 7.77 -1.06
CA THR A 72 2.96 9.21 -0.91
C THR A 72 2.80 9.91 -2.25
N PHE A 73 1.88 10.87 -2.30
CA PHE A 73 1.59 11.72 -3.44
C PHE A 73 2.11 13.12 -3.15
N ASP A 74 3.19 13.53 -3.81
CA ASP A 74 3.74 14.86 -3.66
C ASP A 74 3.02 15.86 -4.57
N LEU A 75 2.19 16.71 -3.97
CA LEU A 75 1.44 17.75 -4.67
C LEU A 75 2.35 18.83 -5.28
N SER A 76 3.58 18.99 -4.75
CA SER A 76 4.53 19.97 -5.28
C SER A 76 5.04 19.59 -6.67
N SER A 77 4.97 18.31 -7.03
CA SER A 77 5.32 17.79 -8.35
C SER A 77 4.16 17.84 -9.36
N MET A 78 2.95 18.20 -8.92
CA MET A 78 1.75 18.22 -9.75
C MET A 78 1.50 19.62 -10.32
N GLU A 79 1.28 19.71 -11.63
CA GLU A 79 0.91 20.98 -12.27
C GLU A 79 -0.41 21.53 -11.73
N GLY A 80 -0.43 22.82 -11.46
CA GLY A 80 -1.62 23.53 -10.99
C GLY A 80 -1.77 23.62 -9.47
N TYR A 81 -0.88 22.99 -8.71
CA TYR A 81 -0.83 23.18 -7.26
C TYR A 81 0.24 24.21 -6.88
N THR A 82 -0.07 25.00 -5.87
CA THR A 82 0.86 25.87 -5.15
C THR A 82 0.82 25.49 -3.68
N GLU A 83 1.84 25.84 -2.92
CA GLU A 83 1.88 25.54 -1.48
C GLU A 83 0.66 26.08 -0.73
N GLU A 84 0.27 27.33 -1.01
CA GLU A 84 -0.89 27.98 -0.41
C GLU A 84 -2.19 27.23 -0.76
N LEU A 85 -2.33 26.79 -2.01
CA LEU A 85 -3.49 26.05 -2.45
C LEU A 85 -3.53 24.65 -1.82
N ALA A 86 -2.40 23.93 -1.81
CA ALA A 86 -2.32 22.59 -1.22
C ALA A 86 -2.62 22.58 0.27
N LYS A 87 -2.25 23.65 0.99
CA LYS A 87 -2.49 23.82 2.42
C LYS A 87 -3.83 24.51 2.74
N SER A 88 -4.63 24.90 1.74
CA SER A 88 -5.94 25.49 1.97
C SER A 88 -6.93 24.47 2.54
N GLU A 89 -7.82 24.91 3.43
CA GLU A 89 -8.85 24.05 4.04
C GLU A 89 -9.75 23.40 2.97
N GLU A 90 -10.02 24.10 1.88
CA GLU A 90 -10.85 23.61 0.78
C GLU A 90 -10.20 22.41 0.08
N ILE A 91 -8.92 22.48 -0.24
CA ILE A 91 -8.20 21.38 -0.88
C ILE A 91 -8.00 20.21 0.09
N GLN A 92 -7.66 20.50 1.34
CA GLN A 92 -7.54 19.43 2.35
C GLN A 92 -8.86 18.69 2.53
N ALA A 93 -9.99 19.38 2.61
CA ALA A 93 -11.30 18.77 2.70
C ALA A 93 -11.66 17.95 1.44
N ALA A 94 -11.31 18.44 0.26
CA ALA A 94 -11.51 17.72 -0.99
C ALA A 94 -10.65 16.44 -1.06
N LEU A 95 -9.39 16.52 -0.67
CA LEU A 95 -8.48 15.35 -0.60
C LEU A 95 -8.97 14.33 0.43
N GLN A 96 -9.41 14.79 1.61
CA GLN A 96 -9.98 13.91 2.63
C GLN A 96 -11.23 13.19 2.11
N SER A 97 -12.14 13.90 1.45
CA SER A 97 -13.34 13.31 0.85
C SER A 97 -13.00 12.30 -0.26
N ALA A 98 -11.97 12.59 -1.06
CA ALA A 98 -11.48 11.64 -2.07
C ALA A 98 -10.93 10.37 -1.44
N LEU A 99 -10.16 10.50 -0.34
CA LEU A 99 -9.67 9.34 0.41
C LEU A 99 -10.81 8.54 1.05
N ASP A 100 -11.83 9.22 1.60
CA ASP A 100 -13.00 8.55 2.16
C ASP A 100 -13.73 7.70 1.10
N SER A 101 -13.82 8.23 -0.12
CA SER A 101 -14.43 7.53 -1.26
C SER A 101 -13.56 6.37 -1.78
N ALA A 102 -12.25 6.44 -1.56
CA ALA A 102 -11.28 5.43 -1.99
C ALA A 102 -11.08 4.30 -0.94
N GLY A 103 -11.81 4.35 0.18
CA GLY A 103 -11.69 3.39 1.28
C GLY A 103 -11.79 1.94 0.82
N GLY A 104 -12.79 1.63 -0.01
CA GLY A 104 -12.96 0.28 -0.55
C GLY A 104 -11.79 -0.21 -1.39
N THR A 105 -11.11 0.69 -2.11
CA THR A 105 -9.94 0.34 -2.93
C THR A 105 -8.73 0.02 -2.06
N PHE A 106 -8.38 0.93 -1.15
CA PHE A 106 -7.20 0.77 -0.31
C PHE A 106 -7.39 -0.29 0.78
N GLY A 107 -8.58 -0.39 1.35
CA GLY A 107 -8.94 -1.49 2.24
C GLY A 107 -8.92 -2.84 1.54
N GLY A 108 -9.38 -2.90 0.29
CA GLY A 108 -9.29 -4.09 -0.56
C GLY A 108 -7.85 -4.54 -0.83
N ILE A 109 -6.91 -3.59 -0.98
CA ILE A 109 -5.48 -3.90 -1.10
C ILE A 109 -4.97 -4.54 0.19
N ALA A 110 -5.24 -3.93 1.34
CA ALA A 110 -4.83 -4.48 2.64
C ALA A 110 -5.37 -5.90 2.83
N LYS A 111 -6.68 -6.13 2.59
CA LYS A 111 -7.32 -7.44 2.68
C LYS A 111 -6.67 -8.47 1.75
N SER A 112 -6.46 -8.11 0.49
CA SER A 112 -5.88 -9.02 -0.49
C SER A 112 -4.45 -9.45 -0.13
N ILE A 113 -3.69 -8.55 0.46
CA ILE A 113 -2.31 -8.86 0.90
C ILE A 113 -2.33 -9.69 2.18
N GLU A 114 -3.25 -9.44 3.12
CA GLU A 114 -3.46 -10.32 4.28
C GLU A 114 -3.79 -11.76 3.85
N GLU A 115 -4.69 -11.90 2.88
CA GLU A 115 -5.08 -13.22 2.35
C GLU A 115 -3.93 -13.93 1.62
N ALA A 116 -3.13 -13.18 0.85
CA ALA A 116 -2.03 -13.74 0.07
C ALA A 116 -0.80 -14.09 0.94
N SER A 117 -0.47 -13.24 1.91
CA SER A 117 0.72 -13.40 2.75
C SER A 117 0.46 -14.24 4.02
N GLY A 118 -0.80 -14.32 4.45
CA GLY A 118 -1.17 -14.88 5.76
C GLY A 118 -0.79 -13.99 6.94
N ILE A 119 -0.35 -12.75 6.70
CA ILE A 119 0.06 -11.78 7.72
C ILE A 119 -1.16 -10.93 8.05
N ALA A 120 -1.58 -10.94 9.30
CA ALA A 120 -2.72 -10.14 9.76
C ALA A 120 -2.30 -8.71 10.14
N GLY A 121 -3.25 -7.78 10.11
CA GLY A 121 -3.05 -6.41 10.54
C GLY A 121 -2.30 -5.56 9.52
N ILE A 122 -2.42 -5.88 8.25
CA ILE A 122 -1.88 -5.06 7.16
C ILE A 122 -2.73 -3.81 7.00
N SER A 123 -2.06 -2.69 6.80
CA SER A 123 -2.70 -1.41 6.55
C SER A 123 -2.14 -0.76 5.28
N THR A 124 -2.97 0.05 4.64
CA THR A 124 -2.58 0.92 3.55
C THR A 124 -2.65 2.36 4.03
N VAL A 125 -1.55 3.06 4.01
CA VAL A 125 -1.44 4.48 4.40
C VAL A 125 -1.32 5.31 3.14
N VAL A 126 -2.15 6.33 3.01
CA VAL A 126 -2.09 7.27 1.89
C VAL A 126 -1.78 8.66 2.42
N ASN A 127 -0.67 9.22 1.95
CA ASN A 127 -0.21 10.55 2.28
C ASN A 127 -0.28 11.46 1.06
N TYR A 128 -0.87 12.63 1.21
CA TYR A 128 -0.65 13.75 0.32
C TYR A 128 0.33 14.70 1.00
N THR A 129 1.41 15.04 0.32
CA THR A 129 2.47 15.90 0.86
C THR A 129 2.68 17.12 -0.01
N TRP A 130 3.30 18.14 0.58
CA TRP A 130 3.94 19.24 -0.13
C TRP A 130 5.42 19.22 0.23
N GLY A 131 6.24 18.65 -0.65
CA GLY A 131 7.60 18.27 -0.30
C GLY A 131 7.60 17.26 0.86
N ASP A 132 8.32 17.60 1.93
CA ASP A 132 8.42 16.72 3.12
C ASP A 132 7.27 16.90 4.13
N GLU A 133 6.35 17.83 3.90
CA GLU A 133 5.24 18.12 4.83
C GLU A 133 3.97 17.37 4.44
N VAL A 134 3.42 16.60 5.38
CA VAL A 134 2.14 15.89 5.17
C VAL A 134 0.98 16.88 5.27
N VAL A 135 0.21 16.97 4.20
CA VAL A 135 -0.98 17.83 4.09
C VAL A 135 -2.24 17.08 4.54
N VAL A 136 -2.41 15.85 4.02
CA VAL A 136 -3.50 14.94 4.39
C VAL A 136 -2.96 13.53 4.47
N THR A 137 -3.38 12.78 5.47
CA THR A 137 -3.06 11.36 5.62
C THR A 137 -4.28 10.57 6.00
N LYS A 138 -4.38 9.33 5.50
CA LYS A 138 -5.40 8.39 5.93
C LYS A 138 -4.87 6.96 5.89
N THR A 139 -5.24 6.19 6.90
CA THR A 139 -4.92 4.77 7.00
C THR A 139 -6.19 3.95 6.73
N PHE A 140 -6.03 2.91 5.94
CA PHE A 140 -7.06 1.94 5.60
C PHE A 140 -6.63 0.55 6.04
N THR A 141 -7.58 -0.25 6.44
CA THR A 141 -7.39 -1.65 6.87
C THR A 141 -8.28 -2.56 6.06
N SER A 142 -8.13 -3.86 6.23
CA SER A 142 -9.02 -4.84 5.60
C SER A 142 -10.50 -4.65 5.98
N ALA A 143 -10.79 -3.97 7.10
CA ALA A 143 -12.16 -3.64 7.51
C ALA A 143 -12.81 -2.57 6.61
N ASP A 144 -12.02 -1.77 5.90
CA ASP A 144 -12.49 -0.76 4.95
C ASP A 144 -12.76 -1.35 3.55
N ALA A 145 -12.38 -2.62 3.34
CA ALA A 145 -12.66 -3.32 2.09
C ALA A 145 -14.19 -3.47 1.89
N PRO A 146 -14.67 -3.41 0.64
CA PRO A 146 -16.07 -3.68 0.38
C PRO A 146 -16.43 -5.07 0.88
N ALA A 147 -17.62 -5.20 1.48
CA ALA A 147 -18.15 -6.50 1.86
C ALA A 147 -18.25 -7.37 0.59
N ASP A 148 -17.75 -8.60 0.69
CA ASP A 148 -17.84 -9.54 -0.41
C ASP A 148 -19.32 -9.69 -0.78
N SER A 149 -19.68 -9.24 -1.97
CA SER A 149 -21.01 -9.46 -2.53
C SER A 149 -21.13 -10.94 -2.89
N ASN A 150 -21.66 -11.72 -1.95
CA ASN A 150 -21.97 -13.13 -2.16
C ASN A 150 -23.29 -13.29 -2.91
#